data_6731aaa0f74ac3906539950a3fa46acc
#
_entry.id   6731aaa0f74ac3906539950a3fa46acc
#
_cell.length_a   1.000
_cell.length_b   1.000
_cell.length_c   1.000
_cell.angle_alpha   90.00
_cell.angle_beta   90.00
_cell.angle_gamma   90.00
#
_symmetry.space_group_name_H-M   'P 1'
#
loop_
_entity.id
_entity.type
_entity.pdbx_description
1 polymer ?
#
loop_
_entity_poly.entity_id
_entity_poly.type
_entity_poly.pdbx_seq_one_letter_code
_entity_poly.pdbx_strand_id
1 'polypeptide(L)'
;NENDTSPPDGILSLLQRTFARSFEVHPLVSQKLVQQKQQRLRLTNNQMRLLDYINNRRRAAISGGAGTGKTLLAVEKAKRLANDGFKTLLTCYNKQLGMHLESICKGIDNLEVKNFHYLCSSYIQKFKKEMNRDLLQEAKDSYGMQNQFDVLYPVALSYAADSSNFQFDAIVCDEGQDVKQSYWEPLELLLNDYDNGPLYVFFDDNQNIYSREKKFPITEEPFLLKDNCRNTSQIHNLAYKYYKGDWIDPPQNMGAKIMRIHADTLESQVKKINMEITNLITKEKVSPDSISVLLLNGEYKEIYYNIFEGLPLPKPAKLQIEWIQGVNDVLIDTVKRYKGLESEIVFLCGLDGSENGALDDLIYVGTSRAKSLLYLVGKERICNNILS
;
A
#
# COMPACT_ATOMS: atom_id res chain seq x y z
N ASN A 1 -19.07 68.99 -21.82
CA ASN A 1 -17.74 69.57 -21.65
C ASN A 1 -16.73 68.48 -21.26
N GLU A 2 -16.06 68.13 -22.29
CA GLU A 2 -14.94 67.22 -22.35
C GLU A 2 -13.71 67.83 -21.63
N ASN A 3 -13.21 67.09 -20.68
CA ASN A 3 -11.80 67.09 -20.32
C ASN A 3 -11.44 65.71 -19.89
N ASP A 4 -11.44 64.83 -20.88
CA ASP A 4 -10.82 63.49 -20.74
C ASP A 4 -9.32 63.67 -21.03
N THR A 5 -8.57 64.08 -20.03
CA THR A 5 -7.09 64.11 -20.09
C THR A 5 -6.61 62.69 -19.79
N SER A 6 -6.22 61.99 -20.83
CA SER A 6 -5.51 60.71 -20.67
C SER A 6 -4.38 60.90 -19.67
N PRO A 7 -4.25 60.00 -18.67
CA PRO A 7 -3.18 60.10 -17.68
C PRO A 7 -1.82 60.07 -18.38
N PRO A 8 -0.82 60.83 -17.90
CA PRO A 8 0.52 60.82 -18.45
C PRO A 8 1.07 59.39 -18.54
N ASP A 9 1.77 59.05 -19.62
CA ASP A 9 2.31 57.72 -19.90
C ASP A 9 3.10 57.10 -18.73
N GLY A 10 3.70 57.89 -17.87
CA GLY A 10 4.38 57.46 -16.65
C GLY A 10 3.44 56.92 -15.57
N ILE A 11 2.19 57.40 -15.49
CA ILE A 11 1.19 56.93 -14.50
C ILE A 11 0.59 55.60 -14.94
N LEU A 12 0.33 55.44 -16.22
CA LEU A 12 -0.10 54.16 -16.79
C LEU A 12 0.93 53.04 -16.58
N SER A 13 2.22 53.33 -16.78
CA SER A 13 3.28 52.38 -16.54
C SER A 13 3.46 52.07 -15.04
N LEU A 14 3.24 53.02 -14.16
CA LEU A 14 3.27 52.83 -12.70
C LEU A 14 2.08 52.02 -12.23
N LEU A 15 0.88 52.26 -12.75
CA LEU A 15 -0.31 51.51 -12.47
C LEU A 15 -0.20 50.05 -13.00
N GLN A 16 0.34 49.87 -14.20
CA GLN A 16 0.62 48.53 -14.72
C GLN A 16 1.66 47.78 -13.87
N ARG A 17 2.77 48.42 -13.42
CA ARG A 17 3.74 47.82 -12.51
C ARG A 17 3.17 47.55 -11.11
N THR A 18 2.23 48.34 -10.63
CA THR A 18 1.67 48.20 -9.27
C THR A 18 0.50 47.23 -9.22
N PHE A 19 -0.32 47.20 -10.26
CA PHE A 19 -1.54 46.38 -10.30
C PHE A 19 -1.43 45.17 -11.21
N ALA A 20 -0.55 45.14 -12.19
CA ALA A 20 -0.26 43.95 -13.01
C ALA A 20 0.90 43.12 -12.40
N ARG A 21 0.92 42.92 -11.09
CA ARG A 21 1.62 41.76 -10.54
C ARG A 21 0.86 40.59 -11.08
N SER A 22 1.51 39.84 -11.99
CA SER A 22 1.03 38.49 -12.34
C SER A 22 1.00 37.69 -11.05
N PHE A 23 -0.20 37.55 -10.48
CA PHE A 23 -0.41 36.60 -9.44
C PHE A 23 -0.41 35.22 -10.13
N GLU A 24 0.68 34.50 -10.07
CA GLU A 24 0.68 33.08 -10.37
C GLU A 24 -0.16 32.42 -9.29
N VAL A 25 -1.41 32.14 -9.62
CA VAL A 25 -2.29 31.34 -8.75
C VAL A 25 -1.85 29.89 -8.90
N HIS A 26 -0.98 29.45 -8.02
CA HIS A 26 -0.65 28.04 -7.93
C HIS A 26 -1.83 27.33 -7.25
N PRO A 27 -2.41 26.29 -7.87
CA PRO A 27 -3.46 25.51 -7.23
C PRO A 27 -2.89 24.85 -5.97
N LEU A 28 -3.67 24.85 -4.89
CA LEU A 28 -3.32 24.21 -3.63
C LEU A 28 -2.94 22.74 -3.85
N VAL A 29 -2.05 22.21 -3.03
CA VAL A 29 -1.66 20.80 -3.07
C VAL A 29 -2.91 19.90 -2.95
N SER A 30 -3.85 20.22 -2.05
CA SER A 30 -5.13 19.50 -1.90
C SER A 30 -5.92 19.40 -3.21
N GLN A 31 -5.98 20.46 -4.01
CA GLN A 31 -6.69 20.47 -5.30
C GLN A 31 -6.00 19.56 -6.32
N LYS A 32 -4.67 19.60 -6.37
CA LYS A 32 -3.88 18.69 -7.22
C LYS A 32 -4.09 17.23 -6.84
N LEU A 33 -4.11 16.93 -5.53
CA LEU A 33 -4.35 15.58 -5.02
C LEU A 33 -5.75 15.07 -5.42
N VAL A 34 -6.78 15.90 -5.32
CA VAL A 34 -8.15 15.52 -5.75
C VAL A 34 -8.20 15.17 -7.23
N GLN A 35 -7.60 16.01 -8.10
CA GLN A 35 -7.54 15.74 -9.53
C GLN A 35 -6.80 14.44 -9.85
N GLN A 36 -5.65 14.22 -9.23
CA GLN A 36 -4.87 13.00 -9.42
C GLN A 36 -5.62 11.75 -8.90
N LYS A 37 -6.33 11.86 -7.76
CA LYS A 37 -7.15 10.78 -7.22
C LYS A 37 -8.26 10.38 -8.17
N GLN A 38 -8.97 11.34 -8.78
CA GLN A 38 -10.03 11.06 -9.76
C GLN A 38 -9.50 10.32 -10.99
N GLN A 39 -8.29 10.65 -11.46
CA GLN A 39 -7.65 9.95 -12.59
C GLN A 39 -7.30 8.50 -12.26
N ARG A 40 -6.87 8.22 -11.01
CA ARG A 40 -6.44 6.88 -10.56
C ARG A 40 -7.59 5.95 -10.18
N LEU A 41 -8.79 6.47 -9.85
CA LEU A 41 -9.93 5.66 -9.43
C LEU A 41 -10.51 4.79 -10.55
N ARG A 42 -10.09 4.99 -11.78
CA ARG A 42 -10.54 4.21 -12.93
C ARG A 42 -9.51 3.14 -13.26
N LEU A 43 -9.95 1.89 -13.26
CA LEU A 43 -9.17 0.83 -13.89
C LEU A 43 -8.88 1.21 -15.33
N THR A 44 -7.64 1.05 -15.76
CA THR A 44 -7.30 1.27 -17.17
C THR A 44 -8.01 0.24 -18.04
N ASN A 45 -8.20 0.54 -19.31
CA ASN A 45 -8.78 -0.42 -20.26
C ASN A 45 -7.98 -1.74 -20.28
N ASN A 46 -6.67 -1.67 -20.11
CA ASN A 46 -5.81 -2.85 -20.07
C ASN A 46 -6.08 -3.72 -18.83
N GLN A 47 -6.27 -3.09 -17.66
CA GLN A 47 -6.59 -3.79 -16.42
C GLN A 47 -7.97 -4.46 -16.49
N MET A 48 -8.97 -3.79 -17.07
CA MET A 48 -10.29 -4.38 -17.29
C MET A 48 -10.24 -5.56 -18.24
N ARG A 49 -9.54 -5.43 -19.36
CA ARG A 49 -9.34 -6.54 -20.32
C ARG A 49 -8.61 -7.73 -19.67
N LEU A 50 -7.64 -7.47 -18.80
CA LEU A 50 -6.98 -8.54 -18.07
C LEU A 50 -7.96 -9.30 -17.19
N LEU A 51 -8.82 -8.60 -16.44
CA LEU A 51 -9.84 -9.25 -15.61
C LEU A 51 -10.77 -10.13 -16.45
N ASP A 52 -11.20 -9.64 -17.60
CA ASP A 52 -12.06 -10.41 -18.52
C ASP A 52 -11.32 -11.63 -19.09
N TYR A 53 -10.03 -11.49 -19.40
CA TYR A 53 -9.21 -12.59 -19.90
C TYR A 53 -8.99 -13.68 -18.83
N ILE A 54 -8.67 -13.31 -17.58
CA ILE A 54 -8.45 -14.27 -16.49
C ILE A 54 -9.75 -14.94 -16.01
N ASN A 55 -10.93 -14.40 -16.37
CA ASN A 55 -12.20 -15.08 -16.07
C ASN A 55 -12.32 -16.46 -16.72
N ASN A 56 -11.63 -16.68 -17.84
CA ASN A 56 -11.61 -17.96 -18.54
C ASN A 56 -10.67 -18.99 -17.89
N ARG A 57 -9.88 -18.58 -16.87
CA ARG A 57 -8.99 -19.47 -16.12
C ARG A 57 -9.44 -19.60 -14.70
N ARG A 58 -9.55 -20.82 -14.21
CA ARG A 58 -9.89 -21.07 -12.80
C ARG A 58 -8.74 -20.73 -11.86
N ARG A 59 -7.49 -20.95 -12.30
CA ARG A 59 -6.28 -20.63 -11.52
C ARG A 59 -5.41 -19.69 -12.32
N ALA A 60 -4.96 -18.60 -11.73
CA ALA A 60 -4.07 -17.64 -12.38
C ALA A 60 -3.19 -16.89 -11.37
N ALA A 61 -1.91 -16.72 -11.74
CA ALA A 61 -0.98 -15.85 -11.05
C ALA A 61 -0.86 -14.52 -11.84
N ILE A 62 -0.89 -13.40 -11.14
CA ILE A 62 -0.81 -12.06 -11.72
C ILE A 62 0.37 -11.33 -11.09
N SER A 63 1.37 -11.04 -11.89
CA SER A 63 2.61 -10.39 -11.49
C SER A 63 2.64 -8.92 -11.90
N GLY A 64 3.37 -8.12 -11.15
CA GLY A 64 3.67 -6.74 -11.51
C GLY A 64 4.34 -6.00 -10.38
N GLY A 65 5.10 -4.97 -10.71
CA GLY A 65 5.75 -4.12 -9.72
C GLY A 65 4.77 -3.23 -8.93
N ALA A 66 5.32 -2.46 -8.00
CA ALA A 66 4.53 -1.51 -7.23
C ALA A 66 3.85 -0.47 -8.13
N GLY A 67 2.61 -0.14 -7.84
CA GLY A 67 1.84 0.85 -8.61
C GLY A 67 1.08 0.30 -9.82
N THR A 68 1.20 -0.99 -10.15
CA THR A 68 0.50 -1.59 -11.30
C THR A 68 -0.97 -1.93 -11.03
N GLY A 69 -1.47 -1.73 -9.80
CA GLY A 69 -2.88 -1.90 -9.46
C GLY A 69 -3.27 -3.32 -9.04
N LYS A 70 -2.33 -4.19 -8.67
CA LYS A 70 -2.58 -5.57 -8.19
C LYS A 70 -3.71 -5.66 -7.16
N THR A 71 -3.62 -4.90 -6.08
CA THR A 71 -4.64 -4.88 -5.01
C THR A 71 -6.02 -4.50 -5.54
N LEU A 72 -6.10 -3.49 -6.41
CA LEU A 72 -7.38 -3.09 -7.02
C LEU A 72 -7.98 -4.21 -7.87
N LEU A 73 -7.15 -4.89 -8.66
CA LEU A 73 -7.55 -6.04 -9.46
C LEU A 73 -7.95 -7.24 -8.60
N ALA A 74 -7.22 -7.50 -7.51
CA ALA A 74 -7.57 -8.58 -6.56
C ALA A 74 -8.94 -8.34 -5.92
N VAL A 75 -9.20 -7.12 -5.46
CA VAL A 75 -10.51 -6.72 -4.91
C VAL A 75 -11.61 -6.85 -5.94
N GLU A 76 -11.40 -6.36 -7.16
CA GLU A 76 -12.39 -6.43 -8.23
C GLU A 76 -12.67 -7.89 -8.63
N LYS A 77 -11.64 -8.73 -8.72
CA LYS A 77 -11.81 -10.17 -9.00
C LYS A 77 -12.61 -10.86 -7.92
N ALA A 78 -12.29 -10.60 -6.65
CA ALA A 78 -13.02 -11.18 -5.52
C ALA A 78 -14.50 -10.73 -5.52
N LYS A 79 -14.78 -9.46 -5.82
CA LYS A 79 -16.15 -8.93 -5.95
C LYS A 79 -16.92 -9.61 -7.08
N ARG A 80 -16.31 -9.80 -8.25
CA ARG A 80 -16.94 -10.47 -9.39
C ARG A 80 -17.31 -11.90 -9.02
N LEU A 81 -16.39 -12.66 -8.43
CA LEU A 81 -16.66 -14.04 -7.98
C LEU A 81 -17.81 -14.10 -6.97
N ALA A 82 -17.81 -13.21 -5.98
CA ALA A 82 -18.88 -13.15 -4.98
C ALA A 82 -20.23 -12.78 -5.60
N ASN A 83 -20.26 -11.85 -6.55
CA ASN A 83 -21.48 -11.48 -7.29
C ASN A 83 -21.98 -12.60 -8.22
N ASP A 84 -21.08 -13.44 -8.72
CA ASP A 84 -21.41 -14.64 -9.51
C ASP A 84 -21.90 -15.81 -8.61
N GLY A 85 -22.02 -15.57 -7.30
CA GLY A 85 -22.55 -16.52 -6.31
C GLY A 85 -21.51 -17.42 -5.64
N PHE A 86 -20.22 -17.24 -5.94
CA PHE A 86 -19.15 -18.01 -5.28
C PHE A 86 -18.95 -17.51 -3.85
N LYS A 87 -18.93 -18.42 -2.87
CA LYS A 87 -18.43 -18.11 -1.52
C LYS A 87 -16.92 -17.87 -1.61
N THR A 88 -16.51 -16.61 -1.58
CA THR A 88 -15.16 -16.16 -1.94
C THR A 88 -14.39 -15.72 -0.71
N LEU A 89 -13.13 -16.17 -0.57
CA LEU A 89 -12.15 -15.64 0.37
C LEU A 89 -11.20 -14.68 -0.35
N LEU A 90 -11.11 -13.43 0.12
CA LEU A 90 -10.03 -12.52 -0.21
C LEU A 90 -9.05 -12.49 0.97
N THR A 91 -7.81 -12.91 0.72
CA THR A 91 -6.80 -13.01 1.78
C THR A 91 -5.50 -12.30 1.41
N CYS A 92 -4.70 -11.98 2.42
CA CYS A 92 -3.34 -11.47 2.32
C CYS A 92 -2.56 -11.83 3.59
N TYR A 93 -1.25 -11.63 3.59
CA TYR A 93 -0.43 -11.88 4.78
C TYR A 93 -0.47 -10.72 5.77
N ASN A 94 -0.34 -9.48 5.29
CA ASN A 94 -0.19 -8.28 6.11
C ASN A 94 -1.49 -7.92 6.85
N LYS A 95 -1.41 -7.72 8.18
CA LYS A 95 -2.57 -7.38 9.03
C LYS A 95 -3.22 -6.07 8.63
N GLN A 96 -2.44 -5.00 8.39
CA GLN A 96 -2.99 -3.68 8.06
C GLN A 96 -3.64 -3.67 6.67
N LEU A 97 -3.02 -4.35 5.70
CA LEU A 97 -3.64 -4.57 4.40
C LEU A 97 -4.95 -5.35 4.53
N GLY A 98 -4.99 -6.41 5.34
CA GLY A 98 -6.21 -7.18 5.60
C GLY A 98 -7.34 -6.33 6.15
N MET A 99 -7.06 -5.46 7.13
CA MET A 99 -8.03 -4.50 7.68
C MET A 99 -8.51 -3.50 6.61
N HIS A 100 -7.62 -3.01 5.77
CA HIS A 100 -7.98 -2.12 4.66
C HIS A 100 -8.87 -2.83 3.64
N LEU A 101 -8.52 -4.04 3.22
CA LEU A 101 -9.32 -4.85 2.30
C LEU A 101 -10.71 -5.15 2.86
N GLU A 102 -10.81 -5.54 4.13
CA GLU A 102 -12.08 -5.77 4.82
C GLU A 102 -12.97 -4.51 4.80
N SER A 103 -12.36 -3.36 5.03
CA SER A 103 -13.02 -2.06 5.00
C SER A 103 -13.65 -1.73 3.63
N ILE A 104 -12.91 -1.90 2.54
CA ILE A 104 -13.37 -1.56 1.18
C ILE A 104 -14.29 -2.62 0.56
N CYS A 105 -14.35 -3.81 1.15
CA CYS A 105 -15.22 -4.90 0.76
C CYS A 105 -16.44 -5.07 1.69
N LYS A 106 -16.60 -4.18 2.67
CA LYS A 106 -17.69 -4.26 3.65
C LYS A 106 -19.07 -4.24 2.97
N GLY A 107 -19.93 -5.17 3.36
CA GLY A 107 -21.31 -5.26 2.88
C GLY A 107 -21.47 -5.96 1.51
N ILE A 108 -20.45 -6.67 1.04
CA ILE A 108 -20.55 -7.52 -0.15
C ILE A 108 -20.90 -8.93 0.32
N ASP A 109 -22.05 -9.43 -0.14
CA ASP A 109 -22.49 -10.77 0.15
C ASP A 109 -21.55 -11.83 -0.47
N ASN A 110 -21.43 -13.00 0.14
CA ASN A 110 -20.56 -14.09 -0.28
C ASN A 110 -19.05 -13.77 -0.31
N LEU A 111 -18.59 -12.62 0.21
CA LEU A 111 -17.19 -12.22 0.27
C LEU A 111 -16.71 -12.15 1.72
N GLU A 112 -15.80 -13.06 2.08
CA GLU A 112 -15.08 -13.01 3.35
C GLU A 112 -13.66 -12.44 3.11
N VAL A 113 -13.26 -11.47 3.94
CA VAL A 113 -11.93 -10.84 3.85
C VAL A 113 -11.20 -11.03 5.16
N LYS A 114 -10.03 -11.68 5.12
CA LYS A 114 -9.18 -11.88 6.31
C LYS A 114 -7.71 -11.98 5.93
N ASN A 115 -6.84 -11.41 6.76
CA ASN A 115 -5.43 -11.75 6.63
C ASN A 115 -5.20 -13.18 7.17
N PHE A 116 -4.15 -13.87 6.69
CA PHE A 116 -3.91 -15.28 6.95
C PHE A 116 -3.94 -15.67 8.43
N HIS A 117 -3.23 -14.96 9.29
CA HIS A 117 -3.20 -15.31 10.72
C HIS A 117 -4.53 -15.07 11.44
N TYR A 118 -5.27 -14.05 11.02
CA TYR A 118 -6.62 -13.81 11.55
C TYR A 118 -7.61 -14.86 11.06
N LEU A 119 -7.46 -15.33 9.82
CA LEU A 119 -8.22 -16.47 9.29
C LEU A 119 -7.99 -17.70 10.19
N CYS A 120 -6.73 -18.10 10.42
CA CYS A 120 -6.40 -19.21 11.31
C CYS A 120 -7.03 -19.06 12.69
N SER A 121 -6.80 -17.93 13.36
CA SER A 121 -7.32 -17.72 14.72
C SER A 121 -8.84 -17.71 14.79
N SER A 122 -9.51 -17.11 13.80
CA SER A 122 -10.97 -17.07 13.74
C SER A 122 -11.58 -18.47 13.55
N TYR A 123 -10.94 -19.31 12.73
CA TYR A 123 -11.38 -20.70 12.49
C TYR A 123 -11.15 -21.58 13.74
N ILE A 124 -9.99 -21.46 14.38
CA ILE A 124 -9.73 -22.17 15.65
C ILE A 124 -10.81 -21.86 16.69
N GLN A 125 -11.13 -20.54 16.84
CA GLN A 125 -12.17 -20.12 17.79
C GLN A 125 -13.56 -20.64 17.42
N LYS A 126 -13.90 -20.59 16.12
CA LYS A 126 -15.19 -21.03 15.60
C LYS A 126 -15.38 -22.54 15.79
N PHE A 127 -14.35 -23.34 15.47
CA PHE A 127 -14.38 -24.79 15.68
C PHE A 127 -14.52 -25.16 17.15
N LYS A 128 -13.80 -24.47 18.03
CA LYS A 128 -13.92 -24.68 19.48
C LYS A 128 -15.34 -24.41 19.97
N LYS A 129 -15.98 -23.36 19.45
CA LYS A 129 -17.34 -22.95 19.84
C LYS A 129 -18.44 -23.84 19.25
N GLU A 130 -18.36 -24.16 17.97
CA GLU A 130 -19.44 -24.84 17.23
C GLU A 130 -19.31 -26.36 17.24
N MET A 131 -18.08 -26.89 17.25
CA MET A 131 -17.78 -28.30 17.13
C MET A 131 -17.13 -28.90 18.39
N ASN A 132 -16.89 -28.08 19.41
CA ASN A 132 -16.19 -28.47 20.64
C ASN A 132 -14.81 -29.11 20.36
N ARG A 133 -14.13 -28.69 19.29
CA ARG A 133 -12.78 -29.15 18.90
C ARG A 133 -11.79 -28.03 19.06
N ASP A 134 -10.67 -28.30 19.74
CA ASP A 134 -9.57 -27.36 19.89
C ASP A 134 -8.47 -27.66 18.88
N LEU A 135 -8.61 -27.14 17.65
CA LEU A 135 -7.67 -27.39 16.54
C LEU A 135 -6.23 -26.98 16.87
N LEU A 136 -6.05 -25.97 17.70
CA LEU A 136 -4.71 -25.56 18.12
C LEU A 136 -4.08 -26.58 19.07
N GLN A 137 -4.88 -27.16 19.96
CA GLN A 137 -4.41 -28.23 20.85
C GLN A 137 -4.09 -29.50 20.04
N GLU A 138 -4.95 -29.87 19.10
CA GLU A 138 -4.72 -31.01 18.19
C GLU A 138 -3.42 -30.83 17.38
N ALA A 139 -3.13 -29.59 16.88
CA ALA A 139 -1.89 -29.29 16.21
C ALA A 139 -0.67 -29.41 17.14
N LYS A 140 -0.78 -28.96 18.40
CA LYS A 140 0.29 -29.12 19.41
C LYS A 140 0.56 -30.58 19.76
N ASP A 141 -0.50 -31.39 19.87
CA ASP A 141 -0.40 -32.81 20.17
C ASP A 141 0.31 -33.57 19.03
N SER A 142 0.10 -33.15 17.77
CA SER A 142 0.70 -33.77 16.59
C SER A 142 2.12 -33.31 16.31
N TYR A 143 2.44 -32.02 16.52
CA TYR A 143 3.70 -31.39 16.11
C TYR A 143 4.56 -30.90 17.29
N GLY A 144 4.07 -31.01 18.52
CA GLY A 144 4.74 -30.48 19.71
C GLY A 144 4.65 -28.96 19.82
N MET A 145 5.44 -28.41 20.74
CA MET A 145 5.50 -26.94 20.98
C MET A 145 6.38 -26.30 19.92
N GLN A 146 5.77 -25.98 18.76
CA GLN A 146 6.38 -25.27 17.63
C GLN A 146 5.99 -23.78 17.62
N ASN A 147 6.57 -23.01 16.70
CA ASN A 147 6.15 -21.62 16.48
C ASN A 147 4.66 -21.57 16.15
N GLN A 148 3.92 -20.83 16.97
CA GLN A 148 2.46 -20.77 16.88
C GLN A 148 1.99 -20.19 15.53
N PHE A 149 2.62 -19.13 15.05
CA PHE A 149 2.21 -18.45 13.83
C PHE A 149 2.69 -19.18 12.56
N ASP A 150 3.91 -19.72 12.60
CA ASP A 150 4.54 -20.28 11.42
C ASP A 150 4.23 -21.76 11.20
N VAL A 151 3.84 -22.50 12.25
CA VAL A 151 3.60 -23.94 12.19
C VAL A 151 2.22 -24.31 12.70
N LEU A 152 1.89 -23.97 13.95
CA LEU A 152 0.67 -24.50 14.58
C LEU A 152 -0.60 -23.90 13.98
N TYR A 153 -0.61 -22.62 13.60
CA TYR A 153 -1.78 -21.99 12.96
C TYR A 153 -2.07 -22.55 11.56
N PRO A 154 -1.07 -22.70 10.65
CA PRO A 154 -1.30 -23.37 9.36
C PRO A 154 -1.81 -24.81 9.51
N VAL A 155 -1.22 -25.59 10.42
CA VAL A 155 -1.68 -26.97 10.70
C VAL A 155 -3.11 -27.00 11.25
N ALA A 156 -3.43 -26.15 12.21
CA ALA A 156 -4.78 -26.04 12.75
C ALA A 156 -5.80 -25.63 11.67
N LEU A 157 -5.40 -24.77 10.71
CA LEU A 157 -6.25 -24.40 9.58
C LEU A 157 -6.49 -25.59 8.63
N SER A 158 -5.48 -26.43 8.38
CA SER A 158 -5.67 -27.67 7.58
C SER A 158 -6.71 -28.60 8.20
N TYR A 159 -6.72 -28.73 9.52
CA TYR A 159 -7.73 -29.54 10.21
C TYR A 159 -9.15 -28.97 10.09
N ALA A 160 -9.29 -27.67 9.85
CA ALA A 160 -10.58 -27.05 9.60
C ALA A 160 -11.18 -27.43 8.24
N ALA A 161 -10.36 -27.79 7.27
CA ALA A 161 -10.80 -28.16 5.92
C ALA A 161 -11.67 -29.42 5.87
N ASP A 162 -11.63 -30.28 6.91
CA ASP A 162 -12.47 -31.46 7.01
C ASP A 162 -13.98 -31.14 7.11
N SER A 163 -14.35 -29.88 7.29
CA SER A 163 -15.74 -29.45 7.44
C SER A 163 -16.16 -28.53 6.28
N SER A 164 -17.13 -28.99 5.48
CA SER A 164 -17.68 -28.25 4.33
C SER A 164 -18.23 -26.85 4.67
N ASN A 165 -18.67 -26.62 5.92
CA ASN A 165 -19.16 -25.31 6.35
C ASN A 165 -18.07 -24.22 6.37
N PHE A 166 -16.81 -24.63 6.36
CA PHE A 166 -15.64 -23.76 6.46
C PHE A 166 -14.88 -23.60 5.13
N GLN A 167 -15.38 -24.22 4.07
CA GLN A 167 -14.78 -24.16 2.75
C GLN A 167 -15.33 -22.98 1.94
N PHE A 168 -14.59 -22.63 0.90
CA PHE A 168 -14.87 -21.57 -0.07
C PHE A 168 -14.95 -22.14 -1.48
N ASP A 169 -15.75 -21.52 -2.33
CA ASP A 169 -15.78 -21.86 -3.75
C ASP A 169 -14.60 -21.25 -4.50
N ALA A 170 -14.07 -20.10 -4.01
CA ALA A 170 -12.96 -19.40 -4.63
C ALA A 170 -12.06 -18.70 -3.61
N ILE A 171 -10.76 -18.62 -3.90
CA ILE A 171 -9.78 -17.89 -3.10
C ILE A 171 -9.03 -16.87 -3.99
N VAL A 172 -8.93 -15.64 -3.51
CA VAL A 172 -8.10 -14.58 -4.08
C VAL A 172 -7.07 -14.16 -3.03
N CYS A 173 -5.79 -14.23 -3.37
CA CYS A 173 -4.69 -13.84 -2.50
C CYS A 173 -3.97 -12.59 -3.04
N ASP A 174 -3.94 -11.51 -2.26
CA ASP A 174 -3.15 -10.33 -2.57
C ASP A 174 -1.81 -10.35 -1.82
N GLU A 175 -0.77 -9.74 -2.40
CA GLU A 175 0.62 -9.76 -1.91
C GLU A 175 1.12 -11.20 -1.67
N GLY A 176 0.84 -12.11 -2.60
CA GLY A 176 1.16 -13.54 -2.49
C GLY A 176 2.63 -13.87 -2.23
N GLN A 177 3.58 -12.97 -2.60
CA GLN A 177 5.01 -13.14 -2.31
C GLN A 177 5.32 -13.12 -0.80
N ASP A 178 4.41 -12.60 0.03
CA ASP A 178 4.57 -12.58 1.49
C ASP A 178 4.04 -13.85 2.16
N VAL A 179 3.27 -14.66 1.44
CA VAL A 179 2.72 -15.93 1.91
C VAL A 179 3.82 -16.99 1.88
N LYS A 180 4.11 -17.60 3.03
CA LYS A 180 5.12 -18.65 3.14
C LYS A 180 4.68 -19.90 2.38
N GLN A 181 5.65 -20.67 1.88
CA GLN A 181 5.38 -21.92 1.15
C GLN A 181 4.46 -22.87 1.94
N SER A 182 4.67 -23.00 3.24
CA SER A 182 3.87 -23.88 4.12
C SER A 182 2.44 -23.42 4.38
N TYR A 183 2.04 -22.22 3.89
CA TYR A 183 0.68 -21.69 4.09
C TYR A 183 -0.25 -21.98 2.90
N TRP A 184 0.33 -22.36 1.74
CA TRP A 184 -0.46 -22.60 0.54
C TRP A 184 -1.33 -23.83 0.64
N GLU A 185 -0.78 -24.97 1.09
CA GLU A 185 -1.55 -26.18 1.29
C GLU A 185 -2.78 -26.00 2.22
N PRO A 186 -2.63 -25.39 3.43
CA PRO A 186 -3.78 -25.03 4.27
C PRO A 186 -4.84 -24.15 3.58
N LEU A 187 -4.39 -23.19 2.73
CA LEU A 187 -5.33 -22.35 1.99
C LEU A 187 -6.05 -23.13 0.89
N GLU A 188 -5.35 -23.98 0.14
CA GLU A 188 -5.97 -24.78 -0.93
C GLU A 188 -6.97 -25.80 -0.36
N LEU A 189 -6.67 -26.38 0.80
CA LEU A 189 -7.59 -27.31 1.49
C LEU A 189 -8.91 -26.63 1.89
N LEU A 190 -8.95 -25.30 1.99
CA LEU A 190 -10.21 -24.58 2.20
C LEU A 190 -11.05 -24.42 0.93
N LEU A 191 -10.57 -24.82 -0.26
CA LEU A 191 -11.38 -24.83 -1.47
C LEU A 191 -12.30 -26.05 -1.48
N ASN A 192 -13.57 -25.86 -1.84
CA ASN A 192 -14.54 -26.94 -2.06
C ASN A 192 -14.07 -27.95 -3.12
N ASP A 193 -13.37 -27.44 -4.13
CA ASP A 193 -12.69 -28.23 -5.17
C ASP A 193 -11.19 -27.95 -5.07
N TYR A 194 -10.48 -28.82 -4.37
CA TYR A 194 -9.04 -28.68 -4.13
C TYR A 194 -8.22 -28.58 -5.42
N ASP A 195 -8.53 -29.39 -6.42
CA ASP A 195 -7.74 -29.46 -7.65
C ASP A 195 -8.07 -28.35 -8.66
N ASN A 196 -9.36 -27.99 -8.78
CA ASN A 196 -9.85 -27.10 -9.84
C ASN A 196 -10.56 -25.85 -9.32
N GLY A 197 -10.69 -25.67 -8.00
CA GLY A 197 -11.31 -24.49 -7.42
C GLY A 197 -10.60 -23.20 -7.85
N PRO A 198 -11.34 -22.12 -8.12
CA PRO A 198 -10.78 -20.84 -8.50
C PRO A 198 -9.78 -20.31 -7.48
N LEU A 199 -8.53 -20.12 -7.91
CA LEU A 199 -7.44 -19.58 -7.11
C LEU A 199 -6.68 -18.49 -7.90
N TYR A 200 -6.68 -17.26 -7.39
CA TYR A 200 -5.99 -16.14 -8.00
C TYR A 200 -4.97 -15.56 -7.05
N VAL A 201 -3.72 -15.44 -7.50
CA VAL A 201 -2.61 -14.92 -6.69
C VAL A 201 -2.04 -13.67 -7.34
N PHE A 202 -2.14 -12.53 -6.67
CA PHE A 202 -1.54 -11.27 -7.09
C PHE A 202 -0.26 -11.06 -6.30
N PHE A 203 0.86 -10.81 -6.98
CA PHE A 203 2.16 -10.72 -6.33
C PHE A 203 3.11 -9.72 -6.98
N ASP A 204 4.08 -9.23 -6.21
CA ASP A 204 5.18 -8.39 -6.69
C ASP A 204 6.36 -9.30 -7.08
N ASP A 205 6.87 -9.13 -8.30
CA ASP A 205 7.95 -9.96 -8.85
C ASP A 205 9.36 -9.51 -8.42
N ASN A 206 9.48 -8.33 -7.78
CA ASN A 206 10.78 -7.82 -7.32
C ASN A 206 11.51 -8.81 -6.40
N GLN A 207 10.78 -9.64 -5.67
CA GLN A 207 11.32 -10.60 -4.72
C GLN A 207 11.58 -11.99 -5.31
N ASN A 208 11.21 -12.24 -6.58
CA ASN A 208 11.35 -13.56 -7.23
C ASN A 208 12.72 -13.82 -7.87
N ILE A 209 13.63 -12.84 -7.88
CA ILE A 209 14.94 -12.95 -8.56
C ILE A 209 15.85 -14.01 -7.93
N TYR A 210 15.61 -14.37 -6.68
CA TYR A 210 16.48 -15.29 -5.94
C TYR A 210 15.99 -16.74 -5.83
N SER A 211 14.77 -17.07 -6.27
CA SER A 211 14.29 -18.46 -6.28
C SER A 211 13.61 -18.78 -7.60
N ARG A 212 14.24 -19.66 -8.40
CA ARG A 212 13.62 -20.30 -9.58
C ARG A 212 12.51 -21.29 -9.19
N GLU A 213 12.24 -21.49 -7.91
CA GLU A 213 11.16 -22.33 -7.43
C GLU A 213 9.87 -21.54 -7.38
N LYS A 214 8.87 -22.04 -8.09
CA LYS A 214 7.50 -21.49 -8.07
C LYS A 214 6.97 -21.57 -6.63
N LYS A 215 6.71 -20.43 -6.02
CA LYS A 215 6.21 -20.34 -4.64
C LYS A 215 4.70 -20.52 -4.52
N PHE A 216 3.98 -20.60 -5.64
CA PHE A 216 2.52 -20.66 -5.65
C PHE A 216 2.04 -22.00 -6.23
N PRO A 217 0.87 -22.51 -5.79
CA PRO A 217 0.28 -23.73 -6.34
C PRO A 217 -0.40 -23.47 -7.71
N ILE A 218 0.25 -22.71 -8.56
CA ILE A 218 -0.18 -22.35 -9.92
C ILE A 218 0.97 -22.63 -10.86
N THR A 219 0.73 -23.48 -11.85
CA THR A 219 1.77 -23.97 -12.77
C THR A 219 1.95 -23.14 -14.00
N GLU A 220 0.91 -22.40 -14.41
CA GLU A 220 0.94 -21.55 -15.58
C GLU A 220 1.80 -20.31 -15.38
N GLU A 221 2.29 -19.76 -16.49
CA GLU A 221 3.04 -18.49 -16.49
C GLU A 221 2.14 -17.35 -15.98
N PRO A 222 2.69 -16.47 -15.13
CA PRO A 222 1.96 -15.32 -14.61
C PRO A 222 1.55 -14.33 -15.70
N PHE A 223 0.41 -13.70 -15.51
CA PHE A 223 0.04 -12.51 -16.29
C PHE A 223 0.82 -11.31 -15.79
N LEU A 224 1.49 -10.61 -16.70
CA LEU A 224 2.31 -9.45 -16.37
C LEU A 224 1.53 -8.14 -16.48
N LEU A 225 1.49 -7.37 -15.41
CA LEU A 225 1.02 -5.99 -15.38
C LEU A 225 2.20 -5.06 -15.70
N LYS A 226 2.16 -4.39 -16.83
CA LYS A 226 3.28 -3.57 -17.34
C LYS A 226 3.12 -2.07 -17.09
N ASP A 227 1.93 -1.60 -16.77
CA ASP A 227 1.65 -0.17 -16.62
C ASP A 227 1.61 0.25 -15.14
N ASN A 228 2.40 1.24 -14.75
CA ASN A 228 2.22 1.89 -13.45
C ASN A 228 1.10 2.94 -13.55
N CYS A 229 0.02 2.71 -12.83
CA CYS A 229 -1.19 3.56 -12.85
C CYS A 229 -1.37 4.38 -11.56
N ARG A 230 -0.48 4.24 -10.59
CA ARG A 230 -0.64 4.77 -9.22
C ARG A 230 0.23 5.97 -8.95
N ASN A 231 1.52 5.82 -9.11
CA ASN A 231 2.50 6.83 -8.75
C ASN A 231 2.54 7.97 -9.77
N THR A 232 3.24 9.03 -9.48
CA THR A 232 3.70 9.95 -10.53
C THR A 232 4.98 9.41 -11.16
N SER A 233 5.34 9.86 -12.39
CA SER A 233 6.55 9.38 -13.05
C SER A 233 7.83 9.72 -12.29
N GLN A 234 7.86 10.83 -11.53
CA GLN A 234 8.99 11.16 -10.67
C GLN A 234 9.20 10.12 -9.56
N ILE A 235 8.12 9.70 -8.91
CA ILE A 235 8.15 8.67 -7.86
C ILE A 235 8.47 7.31 -8.47
N HIS A 236 7.83 6.96 -9.60
CA HIS A 236 8.12 5.74 -10.34
C HIS A 236 9.61 5.63 -10.67
N ASN A 237 10.17 6.64 -11.33
CA ASN A 237 11.56 6.62 -11.76
C ASN A 237 12.53 6.44 -10.58
N LEU A 238 12.23 7.01 -9.41
CA LEU A 238 13.03 6.79 -8.22
C LEU A 238 12.86 5.37 -7.67
N ALA A 239 11.63 4.90 -7.48
CA ALA A 239 11.37 3.57 -6.93
C ALA A 239 11.98 2.47 -7.81
N TYR A 240 11.82 2.61 -9.13
CA TYR A 240 12.25 1.59 -10.08
C TYR A 240 13.77 1.54 -10.33
N LYS A 241 14.57 2.48 -9.80
CA LYS A 241 16.03 2.29 -9.69
C LYS A 241 16.41 1.09 -8.80
N TYR A 242 15.55 0.78 -7.84
CA TYR A 242 15.73 -0.31 -6.85
C TYR A 242 14.92 -1.56 -7.19
N TYR A 243 14.23 -1.55 -8.33
CA TYR A 243 13.43 -2.66 -8.82
C TYR A 243 14.30 -3.62 -9.66
N LYS A 244 14.12 -4.92 -9.43
CA LYS A 244 14.90 -5.97 -10.09
C LYS A 244 14.04 -6.92 -10.94
N GLY A 245 12.73 -6.65 -11.05
CA GLY A 245 11.79 -7.44 -11.85
C GLY A 245 11.73 -7.00 -13.31
N ASP A 246 10.66 -7.42 -13.98
CA ASP A 246 10.41 -7.07 -15.39
C ASP A 246 10.12 -5.58 -15.56
N TRP A 247 10.40 -5.05 -16.77
CA TRP A 247 10.17 -3.64 -17.06
C TRP A 247 8.70 -3.25 -16.89
N ILE A 248 8.48 -2.15 -16.16
CA ILE A 248 7.17 -1.54 -15.94
C ILE A 248 7.18 -0.13 -16.54
N ASP A 249 6.19 0.16 -17.35
CA ASP A 249 6.07 1.46 -18.01
C ASP A 249 5.72 2.56 -17.00
N PRO A 250 6.45 3.70 -17.02
CA PRO A 250 6.15 4.81 -16.15
C PRO A 250 4.80 5.45 -16.50
N PRO A 251 4.09 6.01 -15.51
CA PRO A 251 2.84 6.72 -15.78
C PRO A 251 3.10 8.03 -16.55
N GLN A 252 2.10 8.48 -17.29
CA GLN A 252 2.18 9.73 -18.05
C GLN A 252 2.16 10.97 -17.15
N ASN A 253 1.64 10.87 -15.94
CA ASN A 253 1.57 11.97 -14.98
C ASN A 253 2.95 12.26 -14.39
N MET A 254 3.57 13.37 -14.78
CA MET A 254 4.90 13.79 -14.30
C MET A 254 4.98 13.94 -12.77
N GLY A 255 3.97 14.53 -12.14
CA GLY A 255 3.97 14.85 -10.73
C GLY A 255 4.97 15.94 -10.31
N ALA A 256 5.08 16.14 -9.00
CA ALA A 256 6.06 17.04 -8.41
C ALA A 256 7.44 16.39 -8.31
N LYS A 257 8.50 17.20 -8.25
CA LYS A 257 9.85 16.70 -7.94
C LYS A 257 9.87 16.08 -6.54
N ILE A 258 10.75 15.10 -6.36
CA ILE A 258 11.00 14.51 -5.04
C ILE A 258 11.56 15.59 -4.11
N MET A 259 10.91 15.79 -2.99
CA MET A 259 11.28 16.77 -1.98
C MET A 259 12.36 16.21 -1.03
N ARG A 260 13.19 17.08 -0.48
CA ARG A 260 14.25 16.70 0.46
C ARG A 260 14.15 17.53 1.73
N ILE A 261 14.24 16.87 2.87
CA ILE A 261 14.36 17.51 4.17
C ILE A 261 15.69 17.08 4.79
N HIS A 262 16.66 17.96 4.72
CA HIS A 262 18.00 17.71 5.25
C HIS A 262 18.05 17.99 6.75
N ALA A 263 18.46 16.97 7.52
CA ALA A 263 18.70 17.09 8.95
C ALA A 263 19.61 15.96 9.44
N ASP A 264 20.57 16.30 10.30
CA ASP A 264 21.61 15.37 10.76
C ASP A 264 21.19 14.54 11.96
N THR A 265 20.25 15.05 12.78
CA THR A 265 19.76 14.36 13.99
C THR A 265 18.30 14.00 13.83
N LEU A 266 17.88 12.90 14.50
CA LEU A 266 16.49 12.43 14.49
C LEU A 266 15.52 13.52 15.00
N GLU A 267 15.94 14.26 16.05
CA GLU A 267 15.13 15.35 16.59
C GLU A 267 14.91 16.48 15.56
N SER A 268 15.97 16.87 14.84
CA SER A 268 15.87 17.89 13.79
C SER A 268 15.03 17.39 12.61
N GLN A 269 15.13 16.11 12.25
CA GLN A 269 14.29 15.49 11.21
C GLN A 269 12.82 15.59 11.61
N VAL A 270 12.45 15.14 12.81
CA VAL A 270 11.05 15.17 13.29
C VAL A 270 10.51 16.60 13.36
N LYS A 271 11.28 17.56 13.88
CA LYS A 271 10.87 18.98 13.92
C LYS A 271 10.56 19.54 12.52
N LYS A 272 11.43 19.26 11.54
CA LYS A 272 11.23 19.71 10.16
C LYS A 272 10.05 19.02 9.48
N ILE A 273 9.86 17.71 9.72
CA ILE A 273 8.67 16.98 9.24
C ILE A 273 7.39 17.60 9.84
N ASN A 274 7.36 17.86 11.15
CA ASN A 274 6.20 18.45 11.81
C ASN A 274 5.86 19.84 11.26
N MET A 275 6.88 20.66 10.98
CA MET A 275 6.69 21.97 10.34
C MET A 275 6.07 21.84 8.94
N GLU A 276 6.55 20.89 8.14
CA GLU A 276 6.03 20.67 6.79
C GLU A 276 4.63 20.06 6.82
N ILE A 277 4.35 19.09 7.68
CA ILE A 277 2.98 18.55 7.90
C ILE A 277 2.03 19.68 8.30
N THR A 278 2.46 20.55 9.22
CA THR A 278 1.66 21.72 9.64
C THR A 278 1.36 22.64 8.46
N ASN A 279 2.36 22.91 7.61
CA ASN A 279 2.20 23.72 6.39
C ASN A 279 1.20 23.07 5.41
N LEU A 280 1.35 21.75 5.15
CA LEU A 280 0.46 20.98 4.27
C LEU A 280 -0.99 21.03 4.76
N ILE A 281 -1.23 20.86 6.06
CA ILE A 281 -2.58 20.86 6.62
C ILE A 281 -3.16 22.27 6.65
N THR A 282 -2.40 23.27 7.13
CA THR A 282 -2.95 24.60 7.39
C THR A 282 -3.01 25.47 6.15
N LYS A 283 -1.97 25.51 5.33
CA LYS A 283 -1.89 26.36 4.14
C LYS A 283 -2.36 25.66 2.89
N GLU A 284 -1.90 24.42 2.67
CA GLU A 284 -2.19 23.64 1.47
C GLU A 284 -3.50 22.84 1.55
N LYS A 285 -4.19 22.87 2.73
CA LYS A 285 -5.48 22.24 2.99
C LYS A 285 -5.50 20.72 2.72
N VAL A 286 -4.37 20.07 2.93
CA VAL A 286 -4.25 18.62 2.79
C VAL A 286 -4.92 17.94 3.98
N SER A 287 -5.69 16.88 3.72
CA SER A 287 -6.30 16.05 4.76
C SER A 287 -5.22 15.25 5.51
N PRO A 288 -5.21 15.24 6.86
CA PRO A 288 -4.20 14.53 7.64
C PRO A 288 -4.05 13.04 7.30
N ASP A 289 -5.15 12.34 7.02
CA ASP A 289 -5.15 10.92 6.60
C ASP A 289 -4.47 10.64 5.25
N SER A 290 -4.22 11.69 4.49
CA SER A 290 -3.46 11.63 3.23
C SER A 290 -1.94 11.68 3.43
N ILE A 291 -1.47 11.80 4.67
CA ILE A 291 -0.04 11.96 5.02
C ILE A 291 0.43 10.77 5.85
N SER A 292 1.55 10.16 5.44
CA SER A 292 2.20 9.10 6.20
C SER A 292 3.69 9.38 6.39
N VAL A 293 4.20 9.12 7.59
CA VAL A 293 5.62 9.13 7.94
C VAL A 293 6.08 7.68 8.04
N LEU A 294 6.92 7.25 7.10
CA LEU A 294 7.37 5.87 6.98
C LEU A 294 8.85 5.72 7.26
N LEU A 295 9.21 4.82 8.17
CA LEU A 295 10.58 4.57 8.57
C LEU A 295 11.11 3.28 7.92
N LEU A 296 12.28 3.36 7.27
CA LEU A 296 12.99 2.20 6.78
C LEU A 296 13.49 1.35 7.94
N ASN A 297 14.15 1.98 8.93
CA ASN A 297 14.59 1.30 10.13
C ASN A 297 13.51 1.36 11.22
N GLY A 298 13.02 0.18 11.59
CA GLY A 298 11.96 0.04 12.61
C GLY A 298 12.38 0.45 14.03
N GLU A 299 13.68 0.41 14.33
CA GLU A 299 14.22 0.80 15.63
C GLU A 299 13.97 2.29 15.95
N TYR A 300 13.88 3.13 14.90
CA TYR A 300 13.62 4.56 15.07
C TYR A 300 12.15 4.89 15.31
N LYS A 301 11.22 3.94 15.17
CA LYS A 301 9.78 4.21 15.25
C LYS A 301 9.38 4.84 16.59
N GLU A 302 9.79 4.24 17.70
CA GLU A 302 9.47 4.75 19.04
C GLU A 302 10.14 6.09 19.30
N ILE A 303 11.39 6.27 18.85
CA ILE A 303 12.11 7.53 19.02
C ILE A 303 11.39 8.66 18.27
N TYR A 304 11.04 8.42 17.01
CA TYR A 304 10.27 9.40 16.22
C TYR A 304 8.93 9.73 16.88
N TYR A 305 8.20 8.72 17.31
CA TYR A 305 6.90 8.89 17.93
C TYR A 305 7.00 9.74 19.22
N ASN A 306 7.93 9.43 20.12
CA ASN A 306 8.13 10.17 21.36
C ASN A 306 8.50 11.65 21.12
N ILE A 307 9.31 11.94 20.09
CA ILE A 307 9.63 13.32 19.74
C ILE A 307 8.40 14.03 19.17
N PHE A 308 7.61 13.35 18.31
CA PHE A 308 6.38 13.91 17.76
C PHE A 308 5.32 14.19 18.81
N GLU A 309 5.20 13.38 19.88
CA GLU A 309 4.26 13.62 20.98
C GLU A 309 4.50 14.99 21.67
N GLY A 310 5.75 15.44 21.68
CA GLY A 310 6.12 16.78 22.19
C GLY A 310 5.82 17.92 21.22
N LEU A 311 5.37 17.65 20.00
CA LEU A 311 5.16 18.66 18.97
C LEU A 311 3.65 18.70 18.58
N PRO A 312 3.00 19.88 18.67
CA PRO A 312 1.58 19.97 18.33
C PRO A 312 1.36 19.82 16.81
N LEU A 313 0.36 19.06 16.42
CA LEU A 313 -0.24 19.10 15.10
C LEU A 313 -1.43 20.07 15.07
N PRO A 314 -1.79 20.61 13.90
CA PRO A 314 -2.99 21.44 13.76
C PRO A 314 -4.25 20.64 14.12
N LYS A 315 -5.03 21.17 15.09
CA LYS A 315 -6.30 20.51 15.49
C LYS A 315 -7.27 20.43 14.30
N PRO A 316 -8.05 19.33 14.17
CA PRO A 316 -8.18 18.19 15.10
C PRO A 316 -7.17 17.06 14.90
N ALA A 317 -6.22 17.16 13.94
CA ALA A 317 -5.29 16.11 13.57
C ALA A 317 -4.43 15.62 14.76
N LYS A 318 -4.23 14.31 14.81
CA LYS A 318 -3.34 13.62 15.76
C LYS A 318 -2.37 12.72 15.00
N LEU A 319 -1.40 12.18 15.71
CA LEU A 319 -0.57 11.09 15.23
C LEU A 319 -1.20 9.75 15.60
N GLN A 320 -1.14 8.80 14.69
CA GLN A 320 -1.48 7.40 14.95
C GLN A 320 -0.33 6.48 14.56
N ILE A 321 -0.16 5.39 15.30
CA ILE A 321 0.91 4.40 15.11
C ILE A 321 0.43 3.11 14.45
N GLU A 322 -0.87 3.01 14.22
CA GLU A 322 -1.52 1.92 13.50
C GLU A 322 -2.59 2.51 12.59
N TRP A 323 -2.71 1.95 11.40
CA TRP A 323 -3.76 2.37 10.47
C TRP A 323 -5.13 2.02 11.06
N ILE A 324 -6.00 3.02 11.16
CA ILE A 324 -7.38 2.88 11.63
C ILE A 324 -8.30 3.52 10.59
N GLN A 325 -9.30 2.76 10.15
CA GLN A 325 -10.25 3.23 9.16
C GLN A 325 -11.07 4.42 9.68
N GLY A 326 -11.27 5.41 8.80
CA GLY A 326 -12.16 6.56 9.06
C GLY A 326 -11.61 7.57 10.05
N VAL A 327 -10.35 7.40 10.47
CA VAL A 327 -9.64 8.36 11.33
C VAL A 327 -8.87 9.33 10.43
N ASN A 328 -9.07 10.62 10.64
CA ASN A 328 -8.43 11.69 9.87
C ASN A 328 -7.18 12.19 10.60
N ASP A 329 -6.20 11.31 10.74
CA ASP A 329 -4.94 11.56 11.46
C ASP A 329 -3.72 11.22 10.60
N VAL A 330 -2.55 11.75 10.99
CA VAL A 330 -1.27 11.46 10.34
C VAL A 330 -0.74 10.13 10.84
N LEU A 331 -0.46 9.20 9.93
CA LEU A 331 0.09 7.90 10.29
C LEU A 331 1.63 7.96 10.38
N ILE A 332 2.19 7.36 11.43
CA ILE A 332 3.61 7.03 11.54
C ILE A 332 3.78 5.52 11.70
N ASP A 333 4.50 4.89 10.79
CA ASP A 333 4.77 3.44 10.85
C ASP A 333 6.07 3.08 10.14
N THR A 334 6.41 1.80 10.14
CA THR A 334 7.54 1.28 9.38
C THR A 334 7.11 0.88 7.96
N VAL A 335 8.03 0.98 7.01
CA VAL A 335 7.80 0.54 5.62
C VAL A 335 7.31 -0.91 5.56
N LYS A 336 7.86 -1.79 6.42
CA LYS A 336 7.47 -3.21 6.46
C LYS A 336 6.00 -3.40 6.87
N ARG A 337 5.54 -2.68 7.89
CA ARG A 337 4.14 -2.80 8.37
C ARG A 337 3.15 -2.11 7.43
N TYR A 338 3.61 -1.07 6.73
CA TYR A 338 2.82 -0.31 5.77
C TYR A 338 2.75 -0.96 4.38
N LYS A 339 3.39 -2.12 4.19
CA LYS A 339 3.35 -2.85 2.91
C LYS A 339 1.90 -3.16 2.50
N GLY A 340 1.58 -2.96 1.23
CA GLY A 340 0.22 -3.10 0.69
C GLY A 340 -0.67 -1.86 0.85
N LEU A 341 -0.35 -0.94 1.78
CA LEU A 341 -1.03 0.34 1.93
C LEU A 341 -0.35 1.44 1.11
N GLU A 342 -0.99 2.60 1.02
CA GLU A 342 -0.50 3.73 0.23
C GLU A 342 -1.04 5.06 0.76
N SER A 343 -0.30 6.14 0.53
CA SER A 343 -0.67 7.48 0.93
C SER A 343 -0.45 8.49 -0.19
N GLU A 344 -1.20 9.59 -0.21
CA GLU A 344 -0.96 10.64 -1.19
C GLU A 344 0.40 11.31 -0.97
N ILE A 345 0.78 11.50 0.29
CA ILE A 345 2.04 12.13 0.68
C ILE A 345 2.78 11.22 1.64
N VAL A 346 4.04 10.91 1.33
CA VAL A 346 4.91 10.09 2.18
C VAL A 346 6.17 10.86 2.55
N PHE A 347 6.46 10.88 3.85
CA PHE A 347 7.77 11.26 4.39
C PHE A 347 8.53 9.97 4.66
N LEU A 348 9.54 9.67 3.84
CA LEU A 348 10.39 8.50 3.98
C LEU A 348 11.62 8.84 4.80
N CYS A 349 11.76 8.21 5.96
CA CYS A 349 12.71 8.53 7.02
C CYS A 349 13.53 7.30 7.41
N GLY A 350 14.51 7.50 8.31
CA GLY A 350 15.35 6.40 8.79
C GLY A 350 16.20 5.79 7.68
N LEU A 351 16.74 6.65 6.82
CA LEU A 351 17.51 6.29 5.63
C LEU A 351 18.96 5.88 5.96
N ASP A 352 19.39 6.02 7.21
CA ASP A 352 20.75 5.65 7.63
C ASP A 352 20.98 4.15 7.43
N GLY A 353 22.12 3.79 6.85
CA GLY A 353 22.45 2.39 6.49
C GLY A 353 21.99 1.96 5.09
N SER A 354 21.33 2.84 4.33
CA SER A 354 20.93 2.56 2.94
C SER A 354 22.15 2.47 1.97
N GLU A 355 23.32 2.90 2.39
CA GLU A 355 24.53 3.00 1.55
C GLU A 355 25.07 1.63 1.09
N ASN A 356 24.67 0.52 1.74
CA ASN A 356 25.23 -0.81 1.51
C ASN A 356 24.33 -1.74 0.66
N GLY A 357 23.31 -1.21 0.00
CA GLY A 357 22.36 -2.03 -0.80
C GLY A 357 21.45 -2.96 0.03
N ALA A 358 21.69 -3.10 1.33
CA ALA A 358 20.89 -3.96 2.21
C ALA A 358 19.45 -3.46 2.40
N LEU A 359 19.18 -2.20 2.05
CA LEU A 359 17.87 -1.57 2.19
C LEU A 359 17.18 -1.28 0.84
N ASP A 360 17.74 -1.72 -0.29
CA ASP A 360 17.20 -1.45 -1.62
C ASP A 360 15.75 -1.85 -1.75
N ASP A 361 15.39 -3.04 -1.29
CA ASP A 361 14.00 -3.52 -1.32
C ASP A 361 13.07 -2.65 -0.46
N LEU A 362 13.56 -2.15 0.69
CA LEU A 362 12.79 -1.26 1.56
C LEU A 362 12.67 0.15 0.96
N ILE A 363 13.69 0.63 0.25
CA ILE A 363 13.64 1.90 -0.49
C ILE A 363 12.61 1.77 -1.62
N TYR A 364 12.66 0.69 -2.40
CA TYR A 364 11.67 0.41 -3.43
C TYR A 364 10.24 0.41 -2.86
N VAL A 365 10.02 -0.40 -1.81
CA VAL A 365 8.70 -0.48 -1.17
C VAL A 365 8.29 0.87 -0.60
N GLY A 366 9.15 1.54 0.15
CA GLY A 366 8.82 2.80 0.84
C GLY A 366 8.53 3.96 -0.13
N THR A 367 9.37 4.13 -1.16
CA THR A 367 9.17 5.17 -2.18
C THR A 367 7.90 4.95 -2.98
N SER A 368 7.61 3.69 -3.35
CA SER A 368 6.41 3.34 -4.10
C SER A 368 5.10 3.50 -3.33
N ARG A 369 5.13 3.68 -2.00
CA ARG A 369 3.93 3.97 -1.18
C ARG A 369 3.37 5.36 -1.41
N ALA A 370 4.19 6.31 -1.88
CA ALA A 370 3.74 7.65 -2.22
C ALA A 370 3.00 7.65 -3.57
N LYS A 371 1.81 8.25 -3.59
CA LYS A 371 1.05 8.40 -4.83
C LYS A 371 1.40 9.70 -5.55
N SER A 372 1.51 10.80 -4.83
CA SER A 372 1.59 12.15 -5.38
C SER A 372 2.84 12.91 -4.98
N LEU A 373 3.20 12.89 -3.70
CA LEU A 373 4.35 13.60 -3.15
C LEU A 373 5.20 12.68 -2.28
N LEU A 374 6.50 12.76 -2.49
CA LEU A 374 7.48 12.04 -1.69
C LEU A 374 8.51 13.02 -1.13
N TYR A 375 8.72 12.93 0.17
CA TYR A 375 9.79 13.62 0.90
C TYR A 375 10.81 12.57 1.36
N LEU A 376 12.08 12.74 0.98
CA LEU A 376 13.20 12.01 1.56
C LEU A 376 13.76 12.82 2.73
N VAL A 377 13.81 12.19 3.92
CA VAL A 377 14.21 12.87 5.15
C VAL A 377 15.44 12.21 5.74
N GLY A 378 16.53 12.97 5.89
CA GLY A 378 17.78 12.44 6.42
C GLY A 378 18.97 13.36 6.18
N LYS A 379 20.17 12.82 6.36
CA LYS A 379 21.42 13.54 6.03
C LYS A 379 21.49 13.83 4.54
N GLU A 380 22.02 15.00 4.19
CA GLU A 380 22.09 15.46 2.79
C GLU A 380 22.75 14.44 1.86
N ARG A 381 23.89 13.90 2.28
CA ARG A 381 24.61 12.87 1.51
C ARG A 381 23.75 11.67 1.19
N ILE A 382 22.98 11.16 2.17
CA ILE A 382 22.14 9.97 2.00
C ILE A 382 20.99 10.28 1.04
N CYS A 383 20.28 11.40 1.25
CA CYS A 383 19.20 11.79 0.35
C CYS A 383 19.68 11.96 -1.10
N ASN A 384 20.90 12.55 -1.29
CA ASN A 384 21.48 12.73 -2.62
C ASN A 384 21.85 11.38 -3.27
N ASN A 385 22.41 10.43 -2.49
CA ASN A 385 22.74 9.09 -3.00
C ASN A 385 21.49 8.32 -3.48
N ILE A 386 20.37 8.44 -2.77
CA ILE A 386 19.11 7.79 -3.17
C ILE A 386 18.57 8.41 -4.48
N LEU A 387 18.79 9.70 -4.69
CA LEU A 387 18.32 10.41 -5.91
C LEU A 387 19.24 10.23 -7.11
N SER A 388 20.54 10.00 -6.89
CA SER A 388 21.51 9.75 -7.97
C SER A 388 21.26 8.42 -8.66
#